data_bb831a97f56f189f21313acb0bd0e8b7
#
_entry.id   bb831a97f56f189f21313acb0bd0e8b7
#
_cell.length_a   1.000
_cell.length_b   1.000
_cell.length_c   1.000
_cell.angle_alpha   90.00
_cell.angle_beta   90.00
_cell.angle_gamma   90.00
#
_symmetry.space_group_name_H-M   'P 1'
#
loop_
_entity.id
_entity.type
_entity.pdbx_description
1 polymer ?
#
loop_
_entity_poly.entity_id
_entity_poly.type
_entity_poly.pdbx_seq_one_letter_code
_entity_poly.pdbx_strand_id
1 'polypeptide(L)'
;KHLGNFIVYTAGNFRGSGKTFELQNAYLSFLGFTMGYDTGLFMDLAAAPPTIDFQGPDGMTIYRATQLRYEANLIKGLKEGVGVEMPSVDGTPAKDVRIGKLRMPDIPAYVQYSWAKASHIRVGGILRSMTYEDQVNNKAKSLTGWGIQASGTARLDNFQLYGQYTYGKGIAQYLNDISNLNVDIVPLADESGRMQVLPMKGWYVGLQYNFSKRVFASATYSQSRLFTEDCYAHFNETQYKKGQYLVANVFWNISHNLQVGVEYLHGWRENFNDVNREANRINLSAQYNF
;
A
#
# COMPACT_ATOMS: atom_id res chain seq x y z
N LYS A 1 -21.02 26.25 -22.52
CA LYS A 1 -20.65 24.85 -22.23
C LYS A 1 -19.93 24.86 -20.88
N HIS A 2 -20.52 24.27 -19.86
CA HIS A 2 -19.82 24.08 -18.59
C HIS A 2 -18.79 22.94 -18.77
N LEU A 3 -17.51 23.29 -18.71
CA LEU A 3 -16.39 22.36 -18.89
C LEU A 3 -16.12 21.48 -17.66
N GLY A 4 -17.03 21.44 -16.67
CA GLY A 4 -16.84 20.71 -15.42
C GLY A 4 -16.00 21.48 -14.38
N ASN A 5 -15.81 20.88 -13.20
CA ASN A 5 -14.99 21.47 -12.14
C ASN A 5 -13.51 21.19 -12.40
N PHE A 6 -12.68 22.23 -12.27
CA PHE A 6 -11.25 22.12 -12.23
C PHE A 6 -10.79 22.20 -10.77
N ILE A 7 -10.12 21.16 -10.27
CA ILE A 7 -9.70 21.06 -8.88
C ILE A 7 -8.17 21.08 -8.83
N VAL A 8 -7.60 21.95 -8.01
CA VAL A 8 -6.19 21.92 -7.61
C VAL A 8 -6.16 21.60 -6.12
N TYR A 9 -5.41 20.59 -5.75
CA TYR A 9 -5.33 20.13 -4.37
C TYR A 9 -3.87 20.01 -3.94
N THR A 10 -3.56 20.51 -2.76
CA THR A 10 -2.24 20.36 -2.13
C THR A 10 -2.44 20.06 -0.65
N ALA A 11 -1.75 19.05 -0.16
CA ALA A 11 -1.72 18.67 1.24
C ALA A 11 -0.33 18.24 1.68
N GLY A 12 0.01 18.46 2.93
CA GLY A 12 1.28 18.05 3.51
C GLY A 12 1.21 17.96 5.01
N ASN A 13 2.26 17.47 5.60
CA ASN A 13 2.44 17.39 7.05
C ASN A 13 3.87 17.76 7.46
N PHE A 14 4.13 17.85 8.77
CA PHE A 14 5.45 18.14 9.33
C PHE A 14 6.06 16.90 9.99
N ARG A 15 5.90 15.72 9.37
CA ARG A 15 6.43 14.44 9.85
C ARG A 15 7.62 13.94 9.03
N GLY A 16 8.11 14.71 8.09
CA GLY A 16 9.32 14.42 7.36
C GLY A 16 10.53 14.25 8.27
N SER A 17 11.57 13.60 7.79
CA SER A 17 12.82 13.39 8.51
C SER A 17 13.33 14.71 9.09
N GLY A 18 13.65 14.75 10.39
CA GLY A 18 14.07 15.98 11.06
C GLY A 18 12.95 16.99 11.30
N LYS A 19 11.68 16.57 11.32
CA LYS A 19 10.48 17.42 11.47
C LYS A 19 10.29 18.44 10.32
N THR A 20 10.75 18.07 9.14
CA THR A 20 10.57 18.87 7.93
C THR A 20 9.17 18.70 7.35
N PHE A 21 8.78 19.64 6.49
CA PHE A 21 7.56 19.52 5.70
C PHE A 21 7.67 18.33 4.73
N GLU A 22 6.63 17.53 4.68
CA GLU A 22 6.50 16.41 3.76
C GLU A 22 5.25 16.59 2.92
N LEU A 23 5.43 16.65 1.59
CA LEU A 23 4.32 16.74 0.66
C LEU A 23 3.57 15.41 0.62
N GLN A 24 2.26 15.44 0.86
CA GLN A 24 1.40 14.25 0.79
C GLN A 24 0.64 14.16 -0.53
N ASN A 25 0.16 15.30 -1.01
CA ASN A 25 -0.60 15.38 -2.26
C ASN A 25 -0.31 16.74 -2.95
N ALA A 26 -0.16 16.71 -4.26
CA ALA A 26 -0.13 17.90 -5.11
C ALA A 26 -0.61 17.50 -6.50
N TYR A 27 -1.89 17.72 -6.80
CA TYR A 27 -2.47 17.31 -8.07
C TYR A 27 -3.53 18.29 -8.58
N LEU A 28 -3.80 18.17 -9.87
CA LEU A 28 -4.97 18.77 -10.51
C LEU A 28 -5.91 17.68 -11.01
N SER A 29 -7.22 17.96 -10.98
CA SER A 29 -8.24 17.04 -11.50
C SER A 29 -9.25 17.78 -12.37
N PHE A 30 -9.58 17.20 -13.53
CA PHE A 30 -10.48 17.76 -14.52
C PHE A 30 -11.05 16.67 -15.44
N LEU A 31 -12.36 16.64 -15.63
CA LEU A 31 -13.06 15.69 -16.54
C LEU A 31 -12.70 14.20 -16.32
N GLY A 32 -12.52 13.79 -15.07
CA GLY A 32 -12.13 12.42 -14.72
C GLY A 32 -10.63 12.15 -14.78
N PHE A 33 -9.83 13.04 -15.37
CA PHE A 33 -8.37 12.98 -15.30
C PHE A 33 -7.86 13.56 -13.99
N THR A 34 -6.85 12.94 -13.41
CA THR A 34 -6.06 13.49 -12.31
C THR A 34 -4.60 13.37 -12.68
N MET A 35 -3.85 14.47 -12.55
CA MET A 35 -2.43 14.55 -12.85
C MET A 35 -1.68 15.20 -11.69
N GLY A 36 -0.59 14.58 -11.24
CA GLY A 36 0.27 15.10 -10.18
C GLY A 36 0.63 14.01 -9.17
N TYR A 37 1.07 14.43 -7.97
CA TYR A 37 1.47 13.54 -6.88
C TYR A 37 0.30 13.23 -5.97
N ASP A 38 -0.07 11.96 -5.90
CA ASP A 38 -1.22 11.47 -5.12
C ASP A 38 -1.07 9.98 -4.79
N THR A 39 -2.00 9.44 -4.02
CA THR A 39 -2.12 7.99 -3.79
C THR A 39 -2.37 7.25 -5.09
N GLY A 40 -1.67 6.15 -5.28
CA GLY A 40 -1.77 5.31 -6.48
C GLY A 40 -3.11 4.60 -6.62
N LEU A 41 -3.45 4.20 -7.85
CA LEU A 41 -4.68 3.47 -8.13
C LEU A 41 -4.69 2.03 -7.61
N PHE A 42 -3.52 1.43 -7.37
CA PHE A 42 -3.39 0.10 -6.75
C PHE A 42 -3.52 0.17 -5.22
N MET A 43 -4.23 1.18 -4.71
CA MET A 43 -4.50 1.42 -3.29
C MET A 43 -5.98 1.74 -3.09
N ASP A 44 -6.58 1.19 -2.05
CA ASP A 44 -7.97 1.44 -1.68
C ASP A 44 -8.05 2.00 -0.26
N LEU A 45 -7.88 3.31 -0.13
CA LEU A 45 -7.97 4.00 1.15
C LEU A 45 -9.34 3.89 1.82
N ALA A 46 -10.41 3.72 1.04
CA ALA A 46 -11.75 3.62 1.60
C ALA A 46 -12.01 2.27 2.28
N ALA A 47 -11.17 1.26 2.00
CA ALA A 47 -11.18 -0.02 2.68
C ALA A 47 -10.22 -0.07 3.89
N ALA A 48 -9.46 0.99 4.16
CA ALA A 48 -8.54 1.03 5.29
C ALA A 48 -9.30 1.09 6.63
N PRO A 49 -8.99 0.19 7.59
CA PRO A 49 -9.58 0.25 8.92
C PRO A 49 -9.04 1.45 9.71
N PRO A 50 -9.80 2.00 10.67
CA PRO A 50 -9.31 3.09 11.50
C PRO A 50 -8.22 2.61 12.45
N THR A 51 -7.05 3.27 12.41
CA THR A 51 -5.92 3.04 13.30
C THR A 51 -5.35 4.38 13.78
N ILE A 52 -4.79 4.41 14.99
CA ILE A 52 -3.96 5.52 15.48
C ILE A 52 -2.56 5.40 14.87
N ASP A 53 -2.11 4.18 14.64
CA ASP A 53 -0.88 3.94 13.91
C ASP A 53 -1.01 4.42 12.45
N PHE A 54 -0.21 5.42 12.09
CA PHE A 54 -0.24 6.00 10.74
C PHE A 54 0.31 5.07 9.66
N GLN A 55 1.09 4.07 10.04
CA GLN A 55 1.57 3.08 9.09
C GLN A 55 0.41 2.18 8.64
N GLY A 56 -0.55 1.91 9.52
CA GLY A 56 -1.68 1.04 9.25
C GLY A 56 -1.29 -0.45 9.25
N PRO A 57 -2.21 -1.32 8.80
CA PRO A 57 -2.01 -2.76 8.83
C PRO A 57 -0.85 -3.23 7.94
N ASP A 58 -0.15 -4.27 8.38
CA ASP A 58 0.82 -5.00 7.56
C ASP A 58 0.17 -5.50 6.26
N GLY A 59 0.92 -5.45 5.16
CA GLY A 59 0.41 -5.93 3.88
C GLY A 59 -0.71 -5.12 3.25
N MET A 60 -1.10 -4.01 3.85
CA MET A 60 -1.94 -3.01 3.20
C MET A 60 -1.19 -2.43 2.00
N THR A 61 -1.87 -2.23 0.87
CA THR A 61 -1.28 -1.50 -0.23
C THR A 61 -1.25 -0.02 0.08
N ILE A 62 -0.06 0.56 0.04
CA ILE A 62 0.16 1.99 0.26
C ILE A 62 1.30 2.48 -0.64
N TYR A 63 0.98 3.40 -1.54
CA TYR A 63 1.97 4.03 -2.41
C TYR A 63 1.48 5.39 -2.88
N ARG A 64 2.39 6.35 -2.96
CA ARG A 64 2.15 7.65 -3.59
C ARG A 64 3.16 7.87 -4.69
N ALA A 65 2.67 8.33 -5.83
CA ALA A 65 3.50 8.59 -6.99
C ALA A 65 3.02 9.82 -7.76
N THR A 66 3.92 10.39 -8.55
CA THR A 66 3.52 11.26 -9.66
C THR A 66 2.82 10.39 -10.70
N GLN A 67 1.62 10.76 -11.10
CA GLN A 67 0.75 9.94 -11.93
C GLN A 67 -0.11 10.76 -12.87
N LEU A 68 -0.58 10.10 -13.90
CA LEU A 68 -1.72 10.50 -14.70
C LEU A 68 -2.73 9.37 -14.68
N ARG A 69 -3.95 9.64 -14.20
CA ARG A 69 -5.02 8.65 -14.15
C ARG A 69 -6.32 9.19 -14.73
N TYR A 70 -7.12 8.28 -15.21
CA TYR A 70 -8.50 8.53 -15.62
C TYR A 70 -9.43 7.65 -14.80
N GLU A 71 -10.50 8.25 -14.26
CA GLU A 71 -11.51 7.55 -13.49
C GLU A 71 -12.91 7.94 -14.00
N ALA A 72 -13.77 6.96 -14.22
CA ALA A 72 -15.11 7.15 -14.73
C ALA A 72 -16.15 6.31 -14.00
N ASN A 73 -17.37 6.84 -13.88
CA ASN A 73 -18.53 6.05 -13.48
C ASN A 73 -19.16 5.48 -14.74
N LEU A 74 -19.13 4.16 -14.92
CA LEU A 74 -19.69 3.47 -16.07
C LEU A 74 -21.22 3.44 -15.99
N ILE A 75 -21.72 3.02 -14.84
CA ILE A 75 -23.15 3.00 -14.49
C ILE A 75 -23.29 3.33 -13.00
N LYS A 76 -24.51 3.46 -12.52
CA LYS A 76 -24.77 3.71 -11.10
C LYS A 76 -24.10 2.65 -10.21
N GLY A 77 -23.21 3.09 -9.36
CA GLY A 77 -22.46 2.24 -8.43
C GLY A 77 -21.20 1.57 -9.01
N LEU A 78 -21.02 1.54 -10.34
CA LEU A 78 -19.84 0.94 -10.97
C LEU A 78 -18.88 2.03 -11.45
N LYS A 79 -17.66 2.01 -10.90
CA LYS A 79 -16.56 2.93 -11.22
C LYS A 79 -15.36 2.15 -11.72
N GLU A 80 -14.64 2.70 -12.67
CA GLU A 80 -13.35 2.19 -13.12
C GLU A 80 -12.28 3.26 -13.02
N GLY A 81 -11.02 2.82 -12.99
CA GLY A 81 -9.85 3.68 -13.05
C GLY A 81 -8.68 2.98 -13.71
N VAL A 82 -7.94 3.72 -14.51
CA VAL A 82 -6.68 3.30 -15.13
C VAL A 82 -5.70 4.45 -15.10
N GLY A 83 -4.40 4.15 -14.96
CA GLY A 83 -3.40 5.20 -14.92
C GLY A 83 -2.02 4.71 -15.28
N VAL A 84 -1.12 5.68 -15.29
CA VAL A 84 0.33 5.49 -15.36
C VAL A 84 0.95 6.20 -14.17
N GLU A 85 1.83 5.51 -13.45
CA GLU A 85 2.48 5.99 -12.23
C GLU A 85 3.99 5.99 -12.41
N MET A 86 4.66 6.99 -11.84
CA MET A 86 6.12 7.01 -11.78
C MET A 86 6.58 5.79 -10.97
N PRO A 87 7.31 4.86 -11.59
CA PRO A 87 7.74 3.67 -10.89
C PRO A 87 8.87 3.99 -9.90
N SER A 88 8.91 3.22 -8.81
CA SER A 88 10.07 3.10 -7.93
C SER A 88 10.39 1.62 -7.77
N VAL A 89 11.64 1.26 -7.99
CA VAL A 89 12.10 -0.13 -7.86
C VAL A 89 13.05 -0.21 -6.68
N ASP A 90 12.66 -0.99 -5.71
CA ASP A 90 13.40 -1.25 -4.50
C ASP A 90 13.99 -2.66 -4.56
N GLY A 91 15.29 -2.77 -4.84
CA GLY A 91 15.89 -4.07 -5.10
C GLY A 91 17.34 -4.19 -4.61
N THR A 92 17.78 -5.42 -4.39
CA THR A 92 19.16 -5.74 -4.06
C THR A 92 19.89 -6.13 -5.35
N PRO A 93 20.89 -5.35 -5.82
CA PRO A 93 21.61 -5.69 -7.03
C PRO A 93 22.57 -6.88 -6.80
N ALA A 94 22.76 -7.71 -7.84
CA ALA A 94 23.84 -8.68 -7.87
C ALA A 94 25.20 -7.97 -8.05
N LYS A 95 26.30 -8.72 -7.87
CA LYS A 95 27.64 -8.22 -8.24
C LYS A 95 27.65 -7.82 -9.72
N ASP A 96 28.27 -6.68 -10.02
CA ASP A 96 28.38 -6.13 -11.37
C ASP A 96 27.04 -5.89 -12.08
N VAL A 97 25.96 -5.73 -11.30
CA VAL A 97 24.64 -5.38 -11.77
C VAL A 97 24.20 -4.06 -11.14
N ARG A 98 23.64 -3.19 -11.93
CA ARG A 98 22.99 -1.96 -11.47
C ARG A 98 21.51 -2.03 -11.76
N ILE A 99 20.68 -1.70 -10.77
CA ILE A 99 19.24 -1.47 -10.97
C ILE A 99 19.12 -0.20 -11.80
N GLY A 100 18.57 -0.36 -13.01
CA GLY A 100 18.74 0.60 -14.07
C GLY A 100 17.69 1.69 -14.10
N LYS A 101 17.76 2.51 -15.13
CA LYS A 101 16.78 3.56 -15.41
C LYS A 101 15.42 2.93 -15.72
N LEU A 102 14.40 3.47 -15.11
CA LEU A 102 13.02 3.12 -15.36
C LEU A 102 12.67 3.45 -16.82
N ARG A 103 12.18 2.45 -17.57
CA ARG A 103 11.89 2.59 -19.00
C ARG A 103 10.40 2.72 -19.29
N MET A 104 9.57 2.18 -18.41
CA MET A 104 8.12 2.21 -18.52
C MET A 104 7.51 2.61 -17.18
N PRO A 105 6.40 3.34 -17.19
CA PRO A 105 5.63 3.60 -15.96
C PRO A 105 5.02 2.31 -15.45
N ASP A 106 4.67 2.29 -14.17
CA ASP A 106 3.76 1.30 -13.61
C ASP A 106 2.33 1.60 -14.11
N ILE A 107 1.57 0.54 -14.42
CA ILE A 107 0.23 0.66 -15.03
C ILE A 107 -0.79 -0.02 -14.11
N PRO A 108 -1.37 0.72 -13.15
CA PRO A 108 -2.47 0.24 -12.33
C PRO A 108 -3.82 0.44 -13.03
N ALA A 109 -4.76 -0.47 -12.72
CA ALA A 109 -6.16 -0.34 -13.10
C ALA A 109 -7.07 -1.01 -12.06
N TYR A 110 -8.31 -0.56 -11.95
CA TYR A 110 -9.30 -1.17 -11.08
C TYR A 110 -10.73 -1.04 -11.60
N VAL A 111 -11.60 -1.89 -11.07
CA VAL A 111 -13.06 -1.77 -11.15
C VAL A 111 -13.62 -1.84 -9.73
N GLN A 112 -14.55 -0.96 -9.39
CA GLN A 112 -15.21 -0.87 -8.08
C GLN A 112 -16.72 -0.84 -8.24
N TYR A 113 -17.40 -1.69 -7.47
CA TYR A 113 -18.84 -1.62 -7.32
C TYR A 113 -19.20 -1.14 -5.92
N SER A 114 -20.01 -0.08 -5.85
CA SER A 114 -20.45 0.55 -4.61
C SER A 114 -21.96 0.41 -4.46
N TRP A 115 -22.40 -0.02 -3.29
CA TRP A 115 -23.81 -0.14 -2.92
C TRP A 115 -24.04 0.44 -1.54
N ALA A 116 -25.24 0.88 -1.24
CA ALA A 116 -25.58 1.54 0.00
C ALA A 116 -24.58 2.66 0.39
N LYS A 117 -24.71 3.23 1.58
CA LYS A 117 -23.80 4.28 2.05
C LYS A 117 -22.47 3.67 2.49
N ALA A 118 -21.39 4.06 1.85
CA ALA A 118 -20.01 3.70 2.19
C ALA A 118 -19.66 2.20 2.13
N SER A 119 -20.40 1.41 1.36
CA SER A 119 -20.06 0.01 1.08
C SER A 119 -19.58 -0.14 -0.35
N HIS A 120 -18.48 -0.88 -0.55
CA HIS A 120 -17.97 -1.19 -1.87
C HIS A 120 -17.12 -2.45 -1.87
N ILE A 121 -16.96 -3.03 -3.04
CA ILE A 121 -15.94 -4.01 -3.37
C ILE A 121 -15.13 -3.48 -4.56
N ARG A 122 -13.84 -3.66 -4.52
CA ARG A 122 -12.90 -3.23 -5.55
C ARG A 122 -11.98 -4.37 -5.92
N VAL A 123 -11.77 -4.55 -7.22
CA VAL A 123 -10.77 -5.47 -7.77
C VAL A 123 -9.83 -4.64 -8.64
N GLY A 124 -8.55 -4.76 -8.39
CA GLY A 124 -7.51 -4.02 -9.11
C GLY A 124 -6.35 -4.90 -9.51
N GLY A 125 -5.54 -4.38 -10.41
CA GLY A 125 -4.30 -4.98 -10.85
C GLY A 125 -3.27 -3.93 -11.18
N ILE A 126 -2.00 -4.34 -11.23
CA ILE A 126 -0.88 -3.51 -11.63
C ILE A 126 0.09 -4.31 -12.49
N LEU A 127 0.63 -3.68 -13.53
CA LEU A 127 1.75 -4.17 -14.31
C LEU A 127 2.95 -3.25 -14.11
N ARG A 128 4.14 -3.85 -13.94
CA ARG A 128 5.39 -3.14 -13.69
C ARG A 128 6.49 -3.62 -14.63
N SER A 129 7.41 -2.75 -14.99
CA SER A 129 8.62 -3.10 -15.75
C SER A 129 9.84 -2.61 -15.01
N MET A 130 10.64 -3.55 -14.50
CA MET A 130 11.84 -3.28 -13.73
C MET A 130 13.08 -3.60 -14.55
N THR A 131 13.96 -2.61 -14.75
CA THR A 131 15.13 -2.75 -15.60
C THR A 131 16.39 -2.81 -14.76
N TYR A 132 17.29 -3.72 -15.10
CA TYR A 132 18.64 -3.79 -14.56
C TYR A 132 19.69 -3.85 -15.68
N GLU A 133 20.88 -3.38 -15.39
CA GLU A 133 22.01 -3.32 -16.30
C GLU A 133 23.10 -4.29 -15.86
N ASP A 134 23.40 -5.26 -16.69
CA ASP A 134 24.56 -6.14 -16.56
C ASP A 134 25.79 -5.35 -17.03
N GLN A 135 26.62 -4.94 -16.10
CA GLN A 135 27.77 -4.05 -16.36
C GLN A 135 28.92 -4.79 -17.04
N VAL A 136 29.01 -6.11 -16.90
CA VAL A 136 30.03 -6.94 -17.54
C VAL A 136 29.77 -7.02 -19.05
N ASN A 137 28.52 -7.29 -19.41
CA ASN A 137 28.12 -7.46 -20.81
C ASN A 137 27.58 -6.17 -21.44
N ASN A 138 27.48 -5.09 -20.67
CA ASN A 138 26.90 -3.81 -21.05
C ASN A 138 25.50 -3.96 -21.69
N LYS A 139 24.66 -4.79 -21.06
CA LYS A 139 23.31 -5.12 -21.55
C LYS A 139 22.27 -4.79 -20.48
N ALA A 140 21.23 -4.09 -20.91
CA ALA A 140 20.06 -3.85 -20.08
C ALA A 140 19.02 -4.96 -20.29
N LYS A 141 18.49 -5.46 -19.18
CA LYS A 141 17.44 -6.49 -19.12
C LYS A 141 16.27 -5.97 -18.31
N SER A 142 15.06 -6.43 -18.63
CA SER A 142 13.84 -6.05 -17.90
C SER A 142 13.14 -7.28 -17.36
N LEU A 143 12.58 -7.13 -16.16
CA LEU A 143 11.72 -8.10 -15.50
C LEU A 143 10.31 -7.53 -15.40
N THR A 144 9.31 -8.37 -15.57
CA THR A 144 7.91 -7.99 -15.40
C THR A 144 7.46 -8.28 -13.98
N GLY A 145 7.02 -7.24 -13.29
CA GLY A 145 6.26 -7.35 -12.04
C GLY A 145 4.77 -7.25 -12.31
N TRP A 146 3.97 -7.85 -11.45
CA TRP A 146 2.52 -7.75 -11.52
C TRP A 146 1.89 -7.98 -10.14
N GLY A 147 0.72 -7.43 -9.94
CA GLY A 147 -0.08 -7.64 -8.73
C GLY A 147 -1.57 -7.63 -9.02
N ILE A 148 -2.31 -8.35 -8.20
CA ILE A 148 -3.78 -8.34 -8.14
C ILE A 148 -4.21 -8.01 -6.72
N GLN A 149 -5.33 -7.31 -6.59
CA GLN A 149 -5.90 -6.91 -5.32
C GLN A 149 -7.42 -7.08 -5.35
N ALA A 150 -7.96 -7.56 -4.24
CA ALA A 150 -9.38 -7.43 -3.91
C ALA A 150 -9.49 -6.70 -2.58
N SER A 151 -10.33 -5.68 -2.49
CA SER A 151 -10.52 -4.87 -1.29
C SER A 151 -11.97 -4.42 -1.16
N GLY A 152 -12.34 -3.93 0.00
CA GLY A 152 -13.64 -3.37 0.19
C GLY A 152 -14.01 -3.07 1.63
N THR A 153 -15.15 -2.39 1.78
CA THR A 153 -15.78 -2.15 3.08
C THR A 153 -17.27 -2.43 2.97
N ALA A 154 -17.86 -2.95 4.04
CA ALA A 154 -19.28 -3.18 4.15
C ALA A 154 -19.81 -2.60 5.45
N ARG A 155 -20.83 -1.73 5.35
CA ARG A 155 -21.51 -1.14 6.49
C ARG A 155 -22.84 -1.85 6.74
N LEU A 156 -22.97 -2.42 7.93
CA LEU A 156 -24.13 -3.18 8.39
C LEU A 156 -24.57 -2.59 9.74
N ASP A 157 -25.57 -1.71 9.73
CA ASP A 157 -26.06 -1.00 10.91
C ASP A 157 -24.92 -0.32 11.70
N ASN A 158 -24.63 -0.84 12.89
CA ASN A 158 -23.56 -0.34 13.76
C ASN A 158 -22.19 -0.95 13.45
N PHE A 159 -22.12 -1.97 12.59
CA PHE A 159 -20.87 -2.61 12.20
C PHE A 159 -20.33 -2.05 10.90
N GLN A 160 -19.01 -2.00 10.79
CA GLN A 160 -18.32 -1.76 9.53
C GLN A 160 -17.16 -2.75 9.40
N LEU A 161 -17.19 -3.49 8.29
CA LEU A 161 -16.14 -4.45 7.91
C LEU A 161 -15.19 -3.79 6.93
N TYR A 162 -13.91 -4.12 7.05
CA TYR A 162 -12.84 -3.72 6.16
C TYR A 162 -12.04 -4.93 5.74
N GLY A 163 -11.57 -4.95 4.51
CA GLY A 163 -10.73 -6.05 4.06
C GLY A 163 -9.97 -5.74 2.80
N GLN A 164 -8.79 -6.35 2.69
CA GLN A 164 -7.97 -6.36 1.49
C GLN A 164 -7.21 -7.67 1.41
N TYR A 165 -7.04 -8.17 0.20
CA TYR A 165 -6.10 -9.23 -0.14
C TYR A 165 -5.34 -8.83 -1.39
N THR A 166 -4.02 -8.92 -1.34
CA THR A 166 -3.11 -8.59 -2.44
C THR A 166 -2.11 -9.71 -2.63
N TYR A 167 -1.86 -10.08 -3.87
CA TYR A 167 -0.84 -11.05 -4.26
C TYR A 167 -0.17 -10.58 -5.56
N GLY A 168 1.14 -10.83 -5.67
CA GLY A 168 1.88 -10.51 -6.89
C GLY A 168 3.35 -10.86 -6.80
N LYS A 169 4.09 -10.50 -7.85
CA LYS A 169 5.55 -10.61 -7.94
C LYS A 169 6.16 -9.25 -8.25
N GLY A 170 7.21 -8.86 -7.50
CA GLY A 170 7.88 -7.57 -7.70
C GLY A 170 6.97 -6.38 -7.39
N ILE A 171 6.19 -6.45 -6.32
CA ILE A 171 5.30 -5.39 -5.82
C ILE A 171 5.63 -4.96 -4.39
N ALA A 172 6.89 -5.18 -3.95
CA ALA A 172 7.33 -4.85 -2.60
C ALA A 172 7.07 -3.37 -2.28
N GLN A 173 7.37 -2.48 -3.20
CA GLN A 173 7.16 -1.04 -3.05
C GLN A 173 5.70 -0.66 -2.71
N TYR A 174 4.74 -1.49 -3.10
CA TYR A 174 3.31 -1.26 -2.88
C TYR A 174 2.77 -1.87 -1.59
N LEU A 175 3.51 -2.78 -0.94
CA LEU A 175 3.05 -3.47 0.27
C LEU A 175 3.70 -2.90 1.53
N ASN A 176 2.87 -2.45 2.44
CA ASN A 176 3.30 -2.06 3.78
C ASN A 176 4.09 -3.18 4.45
N ASP A 177 5.12 -2.85 5.23
CA ASP A 177 6.13 -3.71 5.86
C ASP A 177 7.10 -4.45 4.92
N ILE A 178 6.79 -4.59 3.64
CA ILE A 178 7.71 -5.14 2.65
C ILE A 178 8.41 -4.03 1.86
N SER A 179 7.79 -2.87 1.75
CA SER A 179 8.43 -1.70 1.14
C SER A 179 9.72 -1.31 1.87
N ASN A 180 10.71 -0.85 1.12
CA ASN A 180 12.06 -0.50 1.59
C ASN A 180 12.90 -1.68 2.14
N LEU A 181 12.52 -2.93 1.88
CA LEU A 181 13.33 -4.12 2.19
C LEU A 181 14.26 -4.52 1.05
N ASN A 182 14.28 -3.78 -0.06
CA ASN A 182 15.08 -4.03 -1.26
C ASN A 182 14.78 -5.38 -1.93
N VAL A 183 13.50 -5.75 -2.04
CA VAL A 183 13.06 -7.08 -2.49
C VAL A 183 12.10 -7.08 -3.69
N ASP A 184 11.89 -5.96 -4.39
CA ASP A 184 11.19 -5.97 -5.68
C ASP A 184 11.91 -6.88 -6.68
N ILE A 185 13.24 -6.68 -6.81
CA ILE A 185 14.12 -7.53 -7.59
C ILE A 185 15.36 -7.90 -6.78
N VAL A 186 15.76 -9.16 -6.90
CA VAL A 186 16.89 -9.73 -6.15
C VAL A 186 17.75 -10.60 -7.04
N PRO A 187 19.04 -10.84 -6.71
CA PRO A 187 19.90 -11.72 -7.48
C PRO A 187 19.45 -13.20 -7.40
N LEU A 188 19.72 -13.96 -8.43
CA LEU A 188 19.74 -15.42 -8.35
C LEU A 188 20.97 -15.88 -7.56
N ALA A 189 20.83 -16.90 -6.76
CA ALA A 189 21.94 -17.44 -5.95
C ALA A 189 23.01 -18.22 -6.78
N ASP A 190 22.79 -18.37 -8.08
CA ASP A 190 23.74 -19.03 -9.00
C ASP A 190 24.91 -18.12 -9.41
N GLU A 191 25.05 -16.95 -8.78
CA GLU A 191 26.09 -15.95 -9.06
C GLU A 191 26.22 -15.53 -10.55
N SER A 192 25.19 -15.83 -11.35
CA SER A 192 25.18 -15.55 -12.78
C SER A 192 24.99 -14.07 -13.13
N GLY A 193 24.80 -13.20 -12.13
CA GLY A 193 24.41 -11.80 -12.34
C GLY A 193 22.97 -11.62 -12.87
N ARG A 194 22.18 -12.70 -12.93
CA ARG A 194 20.75 -12.60 -13.27
C ARG A 194 19.94 -12.17 -12.06
N MET A 195 18.88 -11.41 -12.33
CA MET A 195 17.95 -10.92 -11.34
C MET A 195 16.60 -11.61 -11.48
N GLN A 196 15.83 -11.69 -10.40
CA GLN A 196 14.49 -12.25 -10.34
C GLN A 196 13.53 -11.34 -9.54
N VAL A 197 12.22 -11.52 -9.76
CA VAL A 197 11.16 -10.92 -8.96
C VAL A 197 10.64 -11.93 -7.95
N LEU A 198 10.41 -11.49 -6.71
CA LEU A 198 9.89 -12.37 -5.67
C LEU A 198 8.37 -12.30 -5.56
N PRO A 199 7.70 -13.46 -5.33
CA PRO A 199 6.29 -13.47 -4.99
C PRO A 199 6.06 -12.97 -3.56
N MET A 200 4.95 -12.25 -3.36
CA MET A 200 4.57 -11.73 -2.06
C MET A 200 3.06 -11.58 -1.94
N LYS A 201 2.58 -11.55 -0.72
CA LYS A 201 1.18 -11.27 -0.41
C LYS A 201 1.03 -10.39 0.80
N GLY A 202 -0.07 -9.66 0.84
CA GLY A 202 -0.52 -8.90 1.99
C GLY A 202 -2.03 -9.00 2.13
N TRP A 203 -2.54 -9.02 3.35
CA TRP A 203 -3.96 -8.99 3.60
C TRP A 203 -4.27 -8.45 4.98
N TYR A 204 -5.45 -7.87 5.12
CA TYR A 204 -6.02 -7.53 6.41
C TYR A 204 -7.53 -7.76 6.45
N VAL A 205 -8.05 -7.92 7.65
CA VAL A 205 -9.47 -7.88 7.98
C VAL A 205 -9.66 -7.05 9.23
N GLY A 206 -10.59 -6.10 9.18
CA GLY A 206 -10.93 -5.21 10.28
C GLY A 206 -12.44 -5.18 10.54
N LEU A 207 -12.80 -5.03 11.80
CA LEU A 207 -14.16 -4.85 12.26
C LEU A 207 -14.22 -3.59 13.12
N GLN A 208 -15.15 -2.70 12.80
CA GLN A 208 -15.51 -1.55 13.64
C GLN A 208 -16.94 -1.75 14.17
N TYR A 209 -17.15 -1.37 15.44
CA TYR A 209 -18.45 -1.28 16.04
C TYR A 209 -18.71 0.12 16.60
N ASN A 210 -19.83 0.72 16.20
CA ASN A 210 -20.24 2.04 16.64
C ASN A 210 -21.22 1.91 17.80
N PHE A 211 -20.75 2.13 19.02
CA PHE A 211 -21.58 2.11 20.24
C PHE A 211 -22.58 3.29 20.25
N SER A 212 -22.17 4.39 19.67
CA SER A 212 -22.98 5.61 19.53
C SER A 212 -22.44 6.47 18.37
N LYS A 213 -23.07 7.61 18.11
CA LYS A 213 -22.54 8.61 17.17
C LYS A 213 -21.19 9.21 17.60
N ARG A 214 -20.80 9.01 18.86
CA ARG A 214 -19.57 9.61 19.45
C ARG A 214 -18.49 8.60 19.78
N VAL A 215 -18.84 7.33 20.01
CA VAL A 215 -17.88 6.31 20.46
C VAL A 215 -17.93 5.13 19.54
N PHE A 216 -16.77 4.71 19.06
CA PHE A 216 -16.59 3.47 18.32
C PHE A 216 -15.30 2.76 18.74
N ALA A 217 -15.27 1.46 18.54
CA ALA A 217 -14.06 0.64 18.68
C ALA A 217 -13.81 -0.11 17.39
N SER A 218 -12.55 -0.44 17.13
CA SER A 218 -12.21 -1.34 16.04
C SER A 218 -11.12 -2.34 16.45
N ALA A 219 -11.11 -3.46 15.75
CA ALA A 219 -10.03 -4.43 15.82
C ALA A 219 -9.66 -4.87 14.41
N THR A 220 -8.37 -4.99 14.13
CA THR A 220 -7.86 -5.38 12.83
C THR A 220 -6.72 -6.38 13.00
N TYR A 221 -6.77 -7.44 12.21
CA TYR A 221 -5.66 -8.37 12.06
C TYR A 221 -5.15 -8.35 10.63
N SER A 222 -3.84 -8.41 10.48
CA SER A 222 -3.21 -8.34 9.17
C SER A 222 -1.94 -9.19 9.09
N GLN A 223 -1.53 -9.49 7.86
CA GLN A 223 -0.31 -10.21 7.57
C GLN A 223 0.26 -9.76 6.23
N SER A 224 1.59 -9.64 6.21
CA SER A 224 2.39 -9.58 4.99
C SER A 224 3.35 -10.76 4.93
N ARG A 225 3.63 -11.29 3.73
CA ARG A 225 4.55 -12.40 3.54
C ARG A 225 5.29 -12.30 2.23
N LEU A 226 6.60 -12.46 2.33
CA LEU A 226 7.52 -12.64 1.21
C LEU A 226 7.74 -14.14 0.98
N PHE A 227 7.68 -14.58 -0.28
CA PHE A 227 8.06 -15.92 -0.68
C PHE A 227 9.38 -15.84 -1.44
N THR A 228 10.24 -16.81 -1.22
CA THR A 228 11.49 -16.90 -1.98
C THR A 228 11.39 -18.03 -2.99
N GLU A 229 12.00 -17.85 -4.13
CA GLU A 229 12.47 -18.97 -4.96
C GLU A 229 13.60 -19.65 -4.18
N ASP A 230 13.77 -20.95 -4.35
CA ASP A 230 14.65 -21.79 -3.50
C ASP A 230 16.06 -21.25 -3.30
N CYS A 231 16.61 -20.55 -4.28
CA CYS A 231 17.97 -20.01 -4.23
C CYS A 231 18.14 -18.74 -3.40
N TYR A 232 17.09 -17.95 -3.17
CA TYR A 232 17.23 -16.70 -2.42
C TYR A 232 17.22 -16.92 -0.91
N ALA A 233 16.47 -17.89 -0.40
CA ALA A 233 16.40 -18.20 1.03
C ALA A 233 17.79 -18.60 1.60
N HIS A 234 18.62 -19.31 0.82
CA HIS A 234 19.97 -19.68 1.18
C HIS A 234 20.96 -18.50 1.15
N PHE A 235 20.68 -17.50 0.28
CA PHE A 235 21.56 -16.35 0.11
C PHE A 235 21.36 -15.29 1.20
N ASN A 236 20.16 -15.15 1.77
CA ASN A 236 19.84 -14.16 2.79
C ASN A 236 18.88 -14.68 3.86
N GLU A 237 19.38 -15.54 4.75
CA GLU A 237 18.58 -16.18 5.81
C GLU A 237 17.97 -15.19 6.80
N THR A 238 18.60 -14.03 7.02
CA THR A 238 18.11 -13.00 7.96
C THR A 238 17.04 -12.10 7.37
N GLN A 239 16.70 -12.30 6.08
CA GLN A 239 15.68 -11.50 5.39
C GLN A 239 14.31 -11.74 6.01
N TYR A 240 13.48 -10.69 5.98
CA TYR A 240 12.08 -10.73 6.35
C TYR A 240 11.32 -11.80 5.56
N LYS A 241 10.56 -12.63 6.26
CA LYS A 241 9.71 -13.69 5.68
C LYS A 241 8.23 -13.35 5.86
N LYS A 242 7.85 -12.95 7.06
CA LYS A 242 6.45 -12.72 7.41
C LYS A 242 6.33 -11.71 8.55
N GLY A 243 5.38 -10.80 8.45
CA GLY A 243 4.89 -9.94 9.52
C GLY A 243 3.41 -10.19 9.80
N GLN A 244 3.02 -10.02 11.04
CA GLN A 244 1.65 -10.10 11.51
C GLN A 244 1.39 -8.94 12.47
N TYR A 245 0.20 -8.42 12.44
CA TYR A 245 -0.17 -7.22 13.17
C TYR A 245 -1.58 -7.38 13.70
N LEU A 246 -1.75 -7.22 15.00
CA LEU A 246 -3.04 -7.13 15.66
C LEU A 246 -3.16 -5.77 16.30
N VAL A 247 -4.20 -5.04 15.97
CA VAL A 247 -4.50 -3.75 16.56
C VAL A 247 -5.93 -3.72 17.08
N ALA A 248 -6.13 -3.12 18.25
CA ALA A 248 -7.45 -2.83 18.80
C ALA A 248 -7.46 -1.42 19.38
N ASN A 249 -8.53 -0.66 19.09
CA ASN A 249 -8.62 0.73 19.49
C ASN A 249 -10.03 1.15 19.88
N VAL A 250 -10.09 2.25 20.61
CA VAL A 250 -11.34 2.95 20.93
C VAL A 250 -11.14 4.44 20.64
N PHE A 251 -12.12 5.01 19.95
CA PHE A 251 -12.17 6.45 19.65
C PHE A 251 -13.39 7.09 20.28
N TRP A 252 -13.21 8.30 20.79
CA TRP A 252 -14.27 9.12 21.34
C TRP A 252 -14.24 10.51 20.71
N ASN A 253 -15.31 10.86 19.99
CA ASN A 253 -15.59 12.20 19.48
C ASN A 253 -16.17 13.05 20.62
N ILE A 254 -15.32 13.73 21.36
CA ILE A 254 -15.72 14.59 22.51
C ILE A 254 -16.63 15.71 22.01
N SER A 255 -16.26 16.31 20.88
CA SER A 255 -17.05 17.32 20.18
C SER A 255 -17.03 17.05 18.67
N HIS A 256 -17.65 17.94 17.89
CA HIS A 256 -17.59 17.90 16.42
C HIS A 256 -16.15 18.01 15.89
N ASN A 257 -15.30 18.73 16.61
CA ASN A 257 -13.94 19.10 16.19
C ASN A 257 -12.84 18.33 16.94
N LEU A 258 -13.15 17.67 18.07
CA LEU A 258 -12.16 17.02 18.93
C LEU A 258 -12.45 15.53 19.06
N GLN A 259 -11.50 14.72 18.61
CA GLN A 259 -11.48 13.26 18.78
C GLN A 259 -10.27 12.88 19.63
N VAL A 260 -10.46 11.94 20.55
CA VAL A 260 -9.37 11.26 21.27
C VAL A 260 -9.46 9.76 21.03
N GLY A 261 -8.33 9.07 21.16
CA GLY A 261 -8.28 7.63 20.96
C GLY A 261 -7.16 6.99 21.74
N VAL A 262 -7.37 5.71 22.05
CA VAL A 262 -6.37 4.81 22.60
C VAL A 262 -6.32 3.55 21.73
N GLU A 263 -5.11 3.04 21.51
CA GLU A 263 -4.86 1.88 20.67
C GLU A 263 -3.80 0.99 21.31
N TYR A 264 -4.06 -0.30 21.31
CA TYR A 264 -3.07 -1.34 21.60
C TYR A 264 -2.69 -2.04 20.31
N LEU A 265 -1.41 -2.26 20.10
CA LEU A 265 -0.84 -2.89 18.95
C LEU A 265 0.10 -4.01 19.40
N HIS A 266 -0.04 -5.18 18.78
CA HIS A 266 0.88 -6.31 18.91
C HIS A 266 1.34 -6.74 17.52
N GLY A 267 2.66 -6.80 17.33
CA GLY A 267 3.29 -7.18 16.08
C GLY A 267 4.21 -8.38 16.25
N TRP A 268 4.22 -9.26 15.24
CA TRP A 268 5.14 -10.40 15.13
C TRP A 268 5.90 -10.31 13.81
N ARG A 269 7.17 -10.64 13.85
CA ARG A 269 8.02 -10.76 12.68
C ARG A 269 8.77 -12.07 12.68
N GLU A 270 8.78 -12.77 11.56
CA GLU A 270 9.54 -13.99 11.29
C GLU A 270 10.48 -13.74 10.11
N ASN A 271 11.74 -14.13 10.24
CA ASN A 271 12.74 -14.11 9.17
C ASN A 271 12.88 -15.51 8.54
N PHE A 272 13.60 -15.64 7.42
CA PHE A 272 13.81 -16.93 6.75
C PHE A 272 14.68 -17.91 7.55
N ASN A 273 15.46 -17.44 8.52
CA ASN A 273 16.19 -18.29 9.50
C ASN A 273 15.34 -18.69 10.70
N ASP A 274 13.99 -18.56 10.61
CA ASP A 274 13.02 -18.89 11.65
C ASP A 274 13.20 -18.10 12.97
N VAL A 275 14.01 -17.04 12.97
CA VAL A 275 14.09 -16.12 14.10
C VAL A 275 12.81 -15.30 14.16
N ASN A 276 12.09 -15.44 15.29
CA ASN A 276 10.87 -14.71 15.59
C ASN A 276 11.14 -13.56 16.55
N ARG A 277 10.45 -12.44 16.33
CA ARG A 277 10.45 -11.26 17.20
C ARG A 277 9.03 -10.74 17.33
N GLU A 278 8.72 -10.20 18.50
CA GLU A 278 7.43 -9.57 18.78
C GLU A 278 7.61 -8.25 19.52
N ALA A 279 6.64 -7.39 19.39
CA ALA A 279 6.62 -6.09 20.05
C ALA A 279 5.18 -5.70 20.41
N ASN A 280 5.06 -4.96 21.51
CA ASN A 280 3.80 -4.37 21.97
C ASN A 280 3.94 -2.86 22.01
N ARG A 281 2.87 -2.15 21.65
CA ARG A 281 2.83 -0.69 21.69
C ARG A 281 1.45 -0.19 22.10
N ILE A 282 1.42 0.86 22.89
CA ILE A 282 0.20 1.63 23.19
C ILE A 282 0.35 3.00 22.54
N ASN A 283 -0.62 3.38 21.74
CA ASN A 283 -0.72 4.68 21.12
C ASN A 283 -1.86 5.49 21.75
N LEU A 284 -1.64 6.78 21.91
CA LEU A 284 -2.65 7.76 22.31
C LEU A 284 -2.76 8.81 21.22
N SER A 285 -3.97 9.26 20.94
CA SER A 285 -4.24 10.29 19.94
C SER A 285 -5.19 11.34 20.48
N ALA A 286 -4.91 12.59 20.15
CA ALA A 286 -5.85 13.71 20.24
C ALA A 286 -5.79 14.47 18.92
N GLN A 287 -6.92 14.55 18.21
CA GLN A 287 -7.04 15.24 16.94
C GLN A 287 -8.06 16.36 17.04
N TYR A 288 -7.66 17.56 16.68
CA TYR A 288 -8.54 18.71 16.56
C TYR A 288 -8.61 19.17 15.11
N ASN A 289 -9.83 19.30 14.59
CA ASN A 289 -10.12 19.81 13.25
C ASN A 289 -10.72 21.20 13.36
N PHE A 290 -10.16 22.19 12.67
CA PHE A 290 -10.58 23.59 12.67
C PHE A 290 -10.96 24.08 11.27
#